data_b1cb01b2ffbd44ebc9e03b206922a8a5
#
_entry.id   b1cb01b2ffbd44ebc9e03b206922a8a5
#
_cell.length_a   1.000
_cell.length_b   1.000
_cell.length_c   1.000
_cell.angle_alpha   90.00
_cell.angle_beta   90.00
_cell.angle_gamma   90.00
#
_symmetry.space_group_name_H-M   'P 1'
#
loop_
_entity.id
_entity.type
_entity.pdbx_description
1 polymer ?
#
loop_
_entity_poly.entity_id
_entity_poly.type
_entity_poly.pdbx_seq_one_letter_code
_entity_poly.pdbx_strand_id
1 'polypeptide(L)'
;MIDYEKIFMDFCAENGLAISLSYDMPAGYENANGTFDPVVNTLFINKDFLKDLPDHEQMFYLFHELCHALQYLCPERFDARIQKSCRYVIMYDAHCYKLVQDDWKECVLEGDAEYFSALYLGQPYEADANEFAYEKAKSICGESAALDDLHSFWMPKIQIADSEYEKLYSEIDEKAR
;
A
#
# COMPACT_ATOMS: atom_id res chain seq x y z
N MET A 1 14.78 -13.83 10.47
CA MET A 1 14.60 -13.37 9.06
C MET A 1 13.61 -14.28 8.38
N ILE A 2 12.56 -13.74 7.83
CA ILE A 2 11.49 -14.50 7.17
C ILE A 2 11.92 -15.01 5.79
N ASP A 3 11.26 -16.06 5.30
CA ASP A 3 11.42 -16.56 3.94
C ASP A 3 10.41 -15.86 3.02
N TYR A 4 10.80 -14.70 2.47
CA TYR A 4 9.95 -13.88 1.61
C TYR A 4 9.44 -14.67 0.39
N GLU A 5 10.31 -15.47 -0.24
CA GLU A 5 9.98 -16.22 -1.45
C GLU A 5 8.92 -17.28 -1.18
N LYS A 6 9.10 -18.03 -0.08
CA LYS A 6 8.13 -19.06 0.31
C LYS A 6 6.77 -18.43 0.64
N ILE A 7 6.74 -17.37 1.47
CA ILE A 7 5.49 -16.69 1.86
C ILE A 7 4.79 -16.12 0.64
N PHE A 8 5.55 -15.46 -0.25
CA PHE A 8 5.04 -14.90 -1.48
C PHE A 8 4.43 -15.99 -2.39
N MET A 9 5.14 -17.09 -2.62
CA MET A 9 4.66 -18.19 -3.46
C MET A 9 3.40 -18.84 -2.88
N ASP A 10 3.38 -19.12 -1.57
CA ASP A 10 2.22 -19.70 -0.90
C ASP A 10 1.01 -18.77 -1.03
N PHE A 11 1.20 -17.48 -0.77
CA PHE A 11 0.13 -16.47 -0.89
C PHE A 11 -0.40 -16.35 -2.31
N CYS A 12 0.48 -16.30 -3.31
CA CYS A 12 0.08 -16.24 -4.72
C CYS A 12 -0.70 -17.49 -5.14
N ALA A 13 -0.25 -18.67 -4.71
CA ALA A 13 -0.94 -19.93 -5.00
C ALA A 13 -2.35 -19.98 -4.37
N GLU A 14 -2.48 -19.57 -3.11
CA GLU A 14 -3.76 -19.52 -2.38
C GLU A 14 -4.76 -18.55 -3.01
N ASN A 15 -4.28 -17.44 -3.58
CA ASN A 15 -5.12 -16.38 -4.13
C ASN A 15 -5.23 -16.37 -5.65
N GLY A 16 -4.53 -17.28 -6.35
CA GLY A 16 -4.54 -17.36 -7.81
C GLY A 16 -3.87 -16.16 -8.49
N LEU A 17 -2.87 -15.55 -7.84
CA LEU A 17 -2.16 -14.39 -8.36
C LEU A 17 -0.99 -14.83 -9.27
N ALA A 18 -0.87 -14.19 -10.43
CA ALA A 18 0.22 -14.38 -11.38
C ALA A 18 1.10 -13.11 -11.41
N ILE A 19 1.89 -12.92 -10.37
CA ILE A 19 2.78 -11.76 -10.20
C ILE A 19 4.22 -12.20 -9.95
N SER A 20 5.17 -11.27 -10.10
CA SER A 20 6.58 -11.50 -9.82
C SER A 20 6.99 -10.88 -8.48
N LEU A 21 8.05 -11.41 -7.86
CA LEU A 21 8.73 -10.81 -6.72
C LEU A 21 10.09 -10.26 -7.17
N SER A 22 10.42 -9.05 -6.77
CA SER A 22 11.73 -8.43 -7.00
C SER A 22 12.27 -7.80 -5.72
N TYR A 23 13.59 -7.81 -5.57
CA TYR A 23 14.32 -7.09 -4.52
C TYR A 23 15.03 -5.84 -5.07
N ASP A 24 15.00 -5.64 -6.39
CA ASP A 24 15.54 -4.46 -7.05
C ASP A 24 14.47 -3.38 -7.07
N MET A 25 14.49 -2.48 -6.08
CA MET A 25 13.51 -1.42 -5.94
C MET A 25 13.48 -0.50 -7.16
N PRO A 26 12.29 -0.11 -7.65
CA PRO A 26 12.19 0.81 -8.78
C PRO A 26 12.69 2.21 -8.41
N ALA A 27 13.11 2.98 -9.41
CA ALA A 27 13.60 4.33 -9.23
C ALA A 27 12.55 5.22 -8.53
N GLY A 28 12.98 5.96 -7.51
CA GLY A 28 12.12 6.78 -6.66
C GLY A 28 11.55 6.06 -5.43
N TYR A 29 11.71 4.72 -5.34
CA TYR A 29 11.24 3.90 -4.22
C TYR A 29 12.39 3.30 -3.39
N GLU A 30 13.60 3.78 -3.56
CA GLU A 30 14.81 3.24 -2.90
C GLU A 30 14.73 3.27 -1.37
N ASN A 31 13.91 4.17 -0.82
CA ASN A 31 13.70 4.33 0.63
C ASN A 31 12.34 3.78 1.11
N ALA A 32 11.56 3.14 0.24
CA ALA A 32 10.33 2.48 0.63
C ALA A 32 10.61 1.08 1.19
N ASN A 33 9.72 0.59 2.05
CA ASN A 33 9.77 -0.79 2.58
C ASN A 33 9.42 -1.83 1.49
N GLY A 34 8.50 -1.46 0.62
CA GLY A 34 8.06 -2.22 -0.54
C GLY A 34 7.16 -1.37 -1.43
N THR A 35 6.72 -1.95 -2.53
CA THR A 35 5.66 -1.41 -3.39
C THR A 35 5.14 -2.49 -4.33
N PHE A 36 3.85 -2.47 -4.63
CA PHE A 36 3.29 -3.27 -5.71
C PHE A 36 3.02 -2.38 -6.92
N ASP A 37 3.59 -2.74 -8.06
CA ASP A 37 3.34 -2.05 -9.34
C ASP A 37 2.35 -2.88 -10.18
N PRO A 38 1.10 -2.42 -10.34
CA PRO A 38 0.08 -3.12 -11.12
C PRO A 38 0.35 -3.10 -12.64
N VAL A 39 1.19 -2.18 -13.13
CA VAL A 39 1.50 -2.07 -14.56
C VAL A 39 2.42 -3.21 -15.01
N VAL A 40 3.41 -3.53 -14.18
CA VAL A 40 4.35 -4.63 -14.45
C VAL A 40 4.03 -5.90 -13.66
N ASN A 41 2.95 -5.91 -12.89
CA ASN A 41 2.53 -7.03 -12.04
C ASN A 41 3.68 -7.57 -11.17
N THR A 42 4.38 -6.67 -10.51
CA THR A 42 5.55 -7.01 -9.70
C THR A 42 5.44 -6.43 -8.30
N LEU A 43 5.65 -7.28 -7.33
CA LEU A 43 5.81 -6.91 -5.93
C LEU A 43 7.30 -6.68 -5.67
N PHE A 44 7.63 -5.48 -5.24
CA PHE A 44 8.99 -5.09 -4.87
C PHE A 44 9.10 -5.05 -3.34
N ILE A 45 10.13 -5.68 -2.79
CA ILE A 45 10.43 -5.68 -1.34
C ILE A 45 11.86 -5.22 -1.12
N ASN A 46 12.03 -4.17 -0.33
CA ASN A 46 13.33 -3.63 0.02
C ASN A 46 14.01 -4.49 1.08
N LYS A 47 14.56 -5.62 0.64
CA LYS A 47 15.16 -6.61 1.53
C LYS A 47 16.33 -6.05 2.32
N ASP A 48 17.10 -5.14 1.74
CA ASP A 48 18.22 -4.49 2.43
C ASP A 48 17.77 -3.57 3.54
N PHE A 49 16.62 -2.92 3.37
CA PHE A 49 16.02 -2.04 4.37
C PHE A 49 15.37 -2.82 5.51
N LEU A 50 14.75 -3.96 5.18
CA LEU A 50 13.98 -4.76 6.13
C LEU A 50 14.78 -5.82 6.88
N LYS A 51 15.97 -6.22 6.41
CA LYS A 51 16.72 -7.39 6.90
C LYS A 51 17.01 -7.38 8.41
N ASP A 52 17.17 -6.19 9.00
CA ASP A 52 17.50 -6.02 10.42
C ASP A 52 16.27 -5.75 11.30
N LEU A 53 15.07 -5.67 10.69
CA LEU A 53 13.81 -5.53 11.41
C LEU A 53 13.34 -6.86 12.01
N PRO A 54 12.55 -6.83 13.10
CA PRO A 54 11.91 -8.03 13.64
C PRO A 54 11.02 -8.74 12.62
N ASP A 55 10.85 -10.05 12.77
CA ASP A 55 10.09 -10.86 11.81
C ASP A 55 8.64 -10.39 11.65
N HIS A 56 7.99 -9.90 12.72
CA HIS A 56 6.63 -9.38 12.64
C HIS A 56 6.52 -8.08 11.80
N GLU A 57 7.54 -7.21 11.83
CA GLU A 57 7.60 -6.03 10.98
C GLU A 57 7.84 -6.40 9.52
N GLN A 58 8.77 -7.33 9.27
CA GLN A 58 9.01 -7.85 7.92
C GLN A 58 7.74 -8.47 7.32
N MET A 59 6.99 -9.24 8.13
CA MET A 59 5.70 -9.81 7.75
C MET A 59 4.65 -8.73 7.45
N PHE A 60 4.57 -7.72 8.31
CA PHE A 60 3.62 -6.61 8.12
C PHE A 60 3.84 -5.93 6.76
N TYR A 61 5.07 -5.51 6.44
CA TYR A 61 5.36 -4.85 5.17
C TYR A 61 5.13 -5.77 3.96
N LEU A 62 5.51 -7.04 4.05
CA LEU A 62 5.24 -7.99 2.98
C LEU A 62 3.74 -8.17 2.71
N PHE A 63 2.93 -8.36 3.75
CA PHE A 63 1.49 -8.55 3.58
C PHE A 63 0.76 -7.26 3.21
N HIS A 64 1.27 -6.10 3.59
CA HIS A 64 0.77 -4.81 3.10
C HIS A 64 0.84 -4.73 1.58
N GLU A 65 2.00 -5.03 1.00
CA GLU A 65 2.19 -5.00 -0.45
C GLU A 65 1.40 -6.13 -1.16
N LEU A 66 1.30 -7.30 -0.54
CA LEU A 66 0.47 -8.39 -1.06
C LEU A 66 -1.03 -8.05 -1.05
N CYS A 67 -1.48 -7.25 -0.09
CA CYS A 67 -2.85 -6.71 -0.10
C CYS A 67 -3.07 -5.79 -1.29
N HIS A 68 -2.13 -4.90 -1.60
CA HIS A 68 -2.20 -4.08 -2.80
C HIS A 68 -2.30 -4.92 -4.07
N ALA A 69 -1.55 -6.01 -4.17
CA ALA A 69 -1.69 -6.93 -5.30
C ALA A 69 -3.13 -7.49 -5.42
N LEU A 70 -3.76 -7.85 -4.29
CA LEU A 70 -5.17 -8.27 -4.29
C LEU A 70 -6.11 -7.13 -4.70
N GLN A 71 -5.91 -5.93 -4.17
CA GLN A 71 -6.76 -4.77 -4.46
C GLN A 71 -6.78 -4.40 -5.94
N TYR A 72 -5.64 -4.51 -6.61
CA TYR A 72 -5.51 -4.22 -8.05
C TYR A 72 -5.96 -5.37 -8.94
N LEU A 73 -5.64 -6.63 -8.59
CA LEU A 73 -5.85 -7.78 -9.46
C LEU A 73 -7.15 -8.53 -9.19
N CYS A 74 -7.73 -8.38 -8.01
CA CYS A 74 -8.98 -9.01 -7.59
C CYS A 74 -9.95 -7.97 -7.01
N PRO A 75 -10.24 -6.87 -7.72
CA PRO A 75 -11.01 -5.75 -7.19
C PRO A 75 -12.41 -6.15 -6.72
N GLU A 76 -12.99 -7.21 -7.28
CA GLU A 76 -14.30 -7.75 -6.88
C GLU A 76 -14.36 -8.24 -5.43
N ARG A 77 -13.22 -8.44 -4.78
CA ARG A 77 -13.13 -8.81 -3.36
C ARG A 77 -13.28 -7.62 -2.41
N PHE A 78 -13.23 -6.41 -2.93
CA PHE A 78 -13.21 -5.16 -2.17
C PHE A 78 -14.44 -4.31 -2.46
N ASP A 79 -14.82 -3.46 -1.52
CA ASP A 79 -15.93 -2.54 -1.72
C ASP A 79 -15.60 -1.44 -2.76
N ALA A 80 -16.64 -0.74 -3.23
CA ALA A 80 -16.50 0.27 -4.26
C ALA A 80 -15.60 1.46 -3.83
N ARG A 81 -15.50 1.74 -2.54
CA ARG A 81 -14.67 2.81 -1.98
C ARG A 81 -13.19 2.47 -2.12
N ILE A 82 -12.80 1.24 -1.75
CA ILE A 82 -11.43 0.75 -1.91
C ILE A 82 -11.08 0.67 -3.39
N GLN A 83 -11.94 0.06 -4.22
CA GLN A 83 -11.72 -0.04 -5.67
C GLN A 83 -11.50 1.33 -6.33
N LYS A 84 -12.26 2.35 -5.92
CA LYS A 84 -12.07 3.71 -6.42
C LYS A 84 -10.75 4.29 -5.95
N SER A 85 -10.44 4.13 -4.66
CA SER A 85 -9.20 4.63 -4.04
C SER A 85 -7.94 4.11 -4.72
N CYS A 86 -7.90 2.84 -5.11
CA CYS A 86 -6.76 2.23 -5.83
C CYS A 86 -6.40 2.92 -7.16
N ARG A 87 -7.30 3.73 -7.71
CA ARG A 87 -7.03 4.48 -8.96
C ARG A 87 -6.33 5.79 -8.72
N TYR A 88 -6.21 6.23 -7.46
CA TYR A 88 -5.63 7.50 -7.06
C TYR A 88 -4.63 7.27 -5.94
N VAL A 89 -3.38 7.65 -6.16
CA VAL A 89 -2.35 7.65 -5.13
C VAL A 89 -2.11 9.08 -4.70
N ILE A 90 -2.27 9.37 -3.42
CA ILE A 90 -2.01 10.68 -2.82
C ILE A 90 -0.82 10.50 -1.87
N MET A 91 0.32 11.08 -2.22
CA MET A 91 1.54 10.98 -1.43
C MET A 91 1.60 12.08 -0.36
N TYR A 92 2.35 11.83 0.69
CA TYR A 92 2.55 12.75 1.82
C TYR A 92 3.25 14.06 1.45
N ASP A 93 3.87 14.14 0.27
CA ASP A 93 4.54 15.33 -0.27
C ASP A 93 3.69 16.08 -1.32
N ALA A 94 2.39 15.80 -1.36
CA ALA A 94 1.41 16.37 -2.28
C ALA A 94 1.52 15.93 -3.75
N HIS A 95 2.46 15.05 -4.09
CA HIS A 95 2.43 14.37 -5.37
C HIS A 95 1.26 13.41 -5.41
N CYS A 96 0.50 13.48 -6.49
CA CYS A 96 -0.68 12.66 -6.68
C CYS A 96 -0.63 11.99 -8.05
N TYR A 97 -1.12 10.77 -8.10
CA TYR A 97 -1.12 9.97 -9.32
C TYR A 97 -2.52 9.42 -9.58
N LYS A 98 -2.87 9.33 -10.86
CA LYS A 98 -4.09 8.68 -11.33
C LYS A 98 -3.73 7.58 -12.31
N LEU A 99 -4.25 6.38 -12.07
CA LEU A 99 -4.13 5.27 -13.01
C LEU A 99 -5.17 5.41 -14.13
N VAL A 100 -4.70 5.57 -15.36
CA VAL A 100 -5.53 5.66 -16.57
C VAL A 100 -5.09 4.56 -17.52
N GLN A 101 -5.92 3.53 -17.66
CA GLN A 101 -5.52 2.28 -18.30
C GLN A 101 -4.29 1.70 -17.57
N ASP A 102 -3.16 1.52 -18.24
CA ASP A 102 -1.93 0.98 -17.67
C ASP A 102 -0.84 2.08 -17.55
N ASP A 103 -1.24 3.35 -17.33
CA ASP A 103 -0.32 4.48 -17.25
C ASP A 103 -0.67 5.39 -16.07
N TRP A 104 0.34 5.79 -15.31
CA TRP A 104 0.22 6.70 -14.19
C TRP A 104 0.35 8.15 -14.67
N LYS A 105 -0.69 8.93 -14.46
CA LYS A 105 -0.70 10.39 -14.69
C LYS A 105 -0.44 11.11 -13.38
N GLU A 106 0.48 12.06 -13.41
CA GLU A 106 0.95 12.78 -12.22
C GLU A 106 0.41 14.20 -12.17
N CYS A 107 0.16 14.69 -10.95
CA CYS A 107 0.01 16.09 -10.63
C CYS A 107 0.51 16.39 -9.22
N VAL A 108 0.65 17.69 -8.91
CA VAL A 108 0.96 18.16 -7.55
C VAL A 108 -0.19 19.03 -7.07
N LEU A 109 -0.70 18.72 -5.87
CA LEU A 109 -1.74 19.50 -5.22
C LEU A 109 -1.12 20.52 -4.24
N GLU A 110 -1.91 21.52 -3.86
CA GLU A 110 -1.51 22.51 -2.87
C GLU A 110 -2.00 22.12 -1.48
N GLY A 111 -1.14 22.24 -0.47
CA GLY A 111 -1.47 21.95 0.93
C GLY A 111 -0.21 21.77 1.78
N ASP A 112 -0.39 21.66 3.07
CA ASP A 112 0.72 21.42 3.99
C ASP A 112 1.02 19.93 4.18
N ALA A 113 2.21 19.63 4.70
CA ALA A 113 2.69 18.26 4.87
C ALA A 113 1.85 17.47 5.90
N GLU A 114 1.28 18.13 6.91
CA GLU A 114 0.44 17.47 7.91
C GLU A 114 -0.87 17.00 7.30
N TYR A 115 -1.49 17.83 6.48
CA TYR A 115 -2.70 17.49 5.72
C TYR A 115 -2.47 16.32 4.78
N PHE A 116 -1.39 16.36 3.96
CA PHE A 116 -1.09 15.27 3.04
C PHE A 116 -0.67 13.97 3.76
N SER A 117 0.00 14.06 4.90
CA SER A 117 0.30 12.87 5.71
C SER A 117 -0.98 12.23 6.26
N ALA A 118 -1.95 13.03 6.70
CA ALA A 118 -3.24 12.52 7.14
C ALA A 118 -4.04 11.88 5.99
N LEU A 119 -4.01 12.50 4.81
CA LEU A 119 -4.63 11.96 3.60
C LEU A 119 -4.00 10.63 3.20
N TYR A 120 -2.67 10.55 3.15
CA TYR A 120 -1.94 9.34 2.80
C TYR A 120 -2.34 8.16 3.70
N LEU A 121 -2.24 8.33 5.02
CA LEU A 121 -2.59 7.29 5.98
C LEU A 121 -4.07 6.91 5.96
N GLY A 122 -4.94 7.86 5.64
CA GLY A 122 -6.39 7.65 5.62
C GLY A 122 -6.96 7.20 4.28
N GLN A 123 -6.15 7.05 3.23
CA GLN A 123 -6.62 6.52 1.96
C GLN A 123 -7.26 5.14 2.16
N PRO A 124 -8.48 4.91 1.63
CA PRO A 124 -9.20 3.67 1.90
C PRO A 124 -8.42 2.41 1.58
N TYR A 125 -7.68 2.37 0.47
CA TYR A 125 -6.89 1.20 0.09
C TYR A 125 -5.63 1.01 0.96
N GLU A 126 -5.03 2.09 1.46
CA GLU A 126 -3.89 2.04 2.39
C GLU A 126 -4.30 1.55 3.77
N ALA A 127 -5.40 2.11 4.30
CA ALA A 127 -5.93 1.69 5.60
C ALA A 127 -6.36 0.22 5.59
N ASP A 128 -6.98 -0.25 4.51
CA ASP A 128 -7.34 -1.65 4.31
C ASP A 128 -6.09 -2.56 4.23
N ALA A 129 -5.05 -2.14 3.52
CA ALA A 129 -3.80 -2.88 3.43
C ALA A 129 -3.07 -2.97 4.77
N ASN A 130 -3.08 -1.91 5.58
CA ASN A 130 -2.50 -1.91 6.92
C ASN A 130 -3.26 -2.85 7.87
N GLU A 131 -4.59 -2.85 7.82
CA GLU A 131 -5.42 -3.79 8.61
C GLU A 131 -5.18 -5.24 8.21
N PHE A 132 -5.17 -5.52 6.90
CA PHE A 132 -4.87 -6.84 6.37
C PHE A 132 -3.48 -7.33 6.80
N ALA A 133 -2.47 -6.47 6.70
CA ALA A 133 -1.10 -6.78 7.10
C ALA A 133 -0.98 -7.12 8.59
N TYR A 134 -1.65 -6.32 9.43
CA TYR A 134 -1.72 -6.56 10.86
C TYR A 134 -2.32 -7.92 11.20
N GLU A 135 -3.50 -8.24 10.66
CA GLU A 135 -4.17 -9.51 10.92
C GLU A 135 -3.34 -10.72 10.43
N LYS A 136 -2.68 -10.60 9.27
CA LYS A 136 -1.78 -11.64 8.76
C LYS A 136 -0.53 -11.82 9.62
N ALA A 137 0.16 -10.73 9.96
CA ALA A 137 1.34 -10.78 10.83
C ALA A 137 0.98 -11.35 12.21
N LYS A 138 -0.14 -10.91 12.80
CA LYS A 138 -0.66 -11.43 14.06
C LYS A 138 -0.98 -12.93 14.02
N SER A 139 -1.57 -13.40 12.92
CA SER A 139 -1.91 -14.82 12.77
C SER A 139 -0.67 -15.73 12.69
N ILE A 140 0.46 -15.21 12.20
CA ILE A 140 1.70 -15.97 11.98
C ILE A 140 2.66 -15.82 13.16
N CYS A 141 2.87 -14.57 13.61
CA CYS A 141 3.85 -14.24 14.66
C CYS A 141 3.25 -14.24 16.08
N GLY A 142 1.92 -14.26 16.20
CA GLY A 142 1.21 -14.08 17.46
C GLY A 142 0.99 -12.61 17.83
N GLU A 143 0.18 -12.40 18.87
CA GLU A 143 -0.08 -11.05 19.41
C GLU A 143 1.16 -10.51 20.12
N SER A 144 1.45 -9.22 19.93
CA SER A 144 2.51 -8.52 20.66
C SER A 144 2.26 -7.02 20.69
N ALA A 145 2.66 -6.36 21.77
CA ALA A 145 2.58 -4.91 21.89
C ALA A 145 3.36 -4.19 20.76
N ALA A 146 4.49 -4.76 20.31
CA ALA A 146 5.28 -4.19 19.23
C ALA A 146 4.53 -4.21 17.88
N LEU A 147 3.77 -5.28 17.61
CA LEU A 147 2.93 -5.35 16.41
C LEU A 147 1.72 -4.39 16.51
N ASP A 148 1.12 -4.25 17.69
CA ASP A 148 0.04 -3.30 17.95
C ASP A 148 0.52 -1.85 17.78
N ASP A 149 1.72 -1.54 18.25
CA ASP A 149 2.35 -0.23 18.09
C ASP A 149 2.65 0.07 16.61
N LEU A 150 3.16 -0.92 15.86
CA LEU A 150 3.41 -0.79 14.42
C LEU A 150 2.11 -0.55 13.65
N HIS A 151 1.07 -1.33 13.91
CA HIS A 151 -0.24 -1.14 13.31
C HIS A 151 -0.78 0.26 13.64
N SER A 152 -0.76 0.63 14.93
CA SER A 152 -1.19 1.96 15.36
C SER A 152 -0.39 3.08 14.68
N PHE A 153 0.90 2.89 14.41
CA PHE A 153 1.72 3.88 13.71
C PHE A 153 1.22 4.14 12.28
N TRP A 154 0.86 3.08 11.55
CA TRP A 154 0.42 3.16 10.16
C TRP A 154 -1.08 3.44 9.97
N MET A 155 -1.88 3.35 11.03
CA MET A 155 -3.30 3.68 10.93
C MET A 155 -3.55 5.19 10.99
N PRO A 156 -4.60 5.69 10.30
CA PRO A 156 -4.91 7.12 10.28
C PRO A 156 -5.20 7.65 11.69
N LYS A 157 -4.56 8.76 12.04
CA LYS A 157 -4.78 9.47 13.33
C LYS A 157 -6.00 10.37 13.29
N ILE A 158 -6.41 10.79 12.11
CA ILE A 158 -7.54 11.68 11.83
C ILE A 158 -8.41 10.97 10.80
N GLN A 159 -9.70 10.89 11.07
CA GLN A 159 -10.63 10.34 10.10
C GLN A 159 -10.96 11.42 9.07
N ILE A 160 -10.56 11.18 7.84
CA ILE A 160 -10.90 12.02 6.69
C ILE A 160 -12.24 11.53 6.11
N ALA A 161 -13.15 12.45 5.87
CA ALA A 161 -14.46 12.12 5.30
C ALA A 161 -14.33 11.68 3.83
N ASP A 162 -15.15 10.73 3.41
CA ASP A 162 -15.17 10.27 2.00
C ASP A 162 -15.41 11.42 1.01
N SER A 163 -16.22 12.40 1.40
CA SER A 163 -16.46 13.60 0.58
C SER A 163 -15.21 14.44 0.33
N GLU A 164 -14.20 14.37 1.20
CA GLU A 164 -12.94 15.05 0.99
C GLU A 164 -12.09 14.32 -0.06
N TYR A 165 -12.01 12.98 0.02
CA TYR A 165 -11.38 12.18 -1.03
C TYR A 165 -12.05 12.37 -2.38
N GLU A 166 -13.38 12.44 -2.43
CA GLU A 166 -14.11 12.69 -3.69
C GLU A 166 -13.75 14.04 -4.34
N LYS A 167 -13.56 15.10 -3.54
CA LYS A 167 -13.08 16.40 -4.05
C LYS A 167 -11.66 16.29 -4.57
N LEU A 168 -10.77 15.62 -3.83
CA LEU A 168 -9.38 15.45 -4.24
C LEU A 168 -9.27 14.61 -5.52
N TYR A 169 -10.04 13.53 -5.65
CA TYR A 169 -10.08 12.74 -6.88
C TYR A 169 -10.53 13.58 -8.08
N SER A 170 -11.53 14.46 -7.88
CA SER A 170 -11.98 15.39 -8.93
C SER A 170 -10.89 16.40 -9.30
N GLU A 171 -10.16 16.92 -8.33
CA GLU A 171 -9.04 17.83 -8.56
C GLU A 171 -7.87 17.13 -9.28
N ILE A 172 -7.55 15.90 -8.90
CA ILE A 172 -6.55 15.07 -9.58
C ILE A 172 -6.99 14.81 -11.03
N ASP A 173 -8.28 14.52 -11.26
CA ASP A 173 -8.84 14.31 -12.60
C ASP A 173 -8.67 15.52 -13.53
N GLU A 174 -8.73 16.72 -12.98
CA GLU A 174 -8.54 17.95 -13.73
C GLU A 174 -7.07 18.28 -14.02
N LYS A 175 -6.17 17.93 -13.09
CA LYS A 175 -4.75 18.31 -13.12
C LYS A 175 -3.81 17.25 -13.66
N ALA A 176 -4.09 15.95 -13.44
CA ALA A 176 -3.20 14.86 -13.84
C ALA A 176 -3.16 14.69 -15.37
N ARG A 177 -1.95 14.68 -15.93
CA ARG A 177 -1.72 14.63 -17.38
C ARG A 177 -0.69 13.57 -17.75
#